data_d2b6d7574bbc73d026ad92612c638277
#
_entry.id   d2b6d7574bbc73d026ad92612c638277
#
_cell.length_a   1.000
_cell.length_b   1.000
_cell.length_c   1.000
_cell.angle_alpha   90.00
_cell.angle_beta   90.00
_cell.angle_gamma   90.00
#
_symmetry.space_group_name_H-M   'P 1'
#
loop_
_entity.id
_entity.type
_entity.pdbx_description
1 polymer ?
#
loop_
_entity_poly.entity_id
_entity_poly.type
_entity_poly.pdbx_seq_one_letter_code
_entity_poly.pdbx_strand_id
1 'polypeptide(L)'
;MKDLINIRDIENIQKLDNEYDLQKALLLDRKLRLLVKEDSSLKAIHDKLFKLIQDYESENWSNSESITDEQFLESEIAESLIEVERQFVQQRKETIRKRLKAYDMTQQDLGTLLGHKKSYVSELINGVSQFSLKDLVIIHRVLRIDLSKLIPTYLQNDTREKVKNSIIKMNKPKLKLRKTDLVIS
;
A
#
# COMPACT_ATOMS: atom_id res chain seq x y z
N MET A 1 7.83 5.16 11.95
CA MET A 1 6.69 5.55 11.13
C MET A 1 5.86 4.31 10.86
N LYS A 2 4.56 4.35 11.10
CA LYS A 2 3.68 3.20 10.84
C LYS A 2 3.31 3.26 9.36
N ASP A 3 3.48 2.15 8.65
CA ASP A 3 3.12 2.04 7.24
C ASP A 3 1.62 2.34 7.04
N LEU A 4 1.31 3.37 6.26
CA LEU A 4 -0.04 3.76 5.84
C LEU A 4 -0.75 2.69 4.97
N ILE A 5 -0.49 1.41 5.21
CA ILE A 5 -0.94 0.34 4.33
C ILE A 5 -2.25 -0.29 4.84
N ASN A 6 -2.62 -0.02 6.09
CA ASN A 6 -3.83 -0.57 6.66
C ASN A 6 -4.75 0.58 7.08
N ILE A 7 -5.99 0.57 6.57
CA ILE A 7 -6.99 1.58 6.94
C ILE A 7 -7.21 1.69 8.46
N ARG A 8 -6.96 0.62 9.19
CA ARG A 8 -7.09 0.59 10.66
C ARG A 8 -5.99 1.38 11.37
N ASP A 9 -4.85 1.61 10.69
CA ASP A 9 -3.76 2.43 11.25
C ASP A 9 -4.08 3.92 11.14
N ILE A 10 -4.99 4.33 10.23
CA ILE A 10 -5.42 5.73 10.04
C ILE A 10 -5.95 6.34 11.34
N GLU A 11 -6.64 5.55 12.16
CA GLU A 11 -7.16 6.02 13.45
C GLU A 11 -6.07 6.53 14.39
N ASN A 12 -4.84 6.03 14.25
CA ASN A 12 -3.71 6.38 15.09
C ASN A 12 -2.79 7.44 14.47
N ILE A 13 -3.02 7.83 13.20
CA ILE A 13 -2.23 8.83 12.50
C ILE A 13 -2.75 10.20 12.90
N GLN A 14 -1.83 11.10 13.31
CA GLN A 14 -2.16 12.46 13.67
C GLN A 14 -1.86 13.46 12.55
N LYS A 15 -0.87 13.14 11.70
CA LYS A 15 -0.38 14.00 10.63
C LYS A 15 0.32 13.18 9.57
N LEU A 16 0.33 13.65 8.32
CA LEU A 16 1.19 13.14 7.25
C LEU A 16 2.54 13.84 7.34
N ASP A 17 3.64 13.07 7.24
CA ASP A 17 4.97 13.59 7.52
C ASP A 17 5.73 14.06 6.26
N ASN A 18 5.37 13.55 5.07
CA ASN A 18 6.09 13.79 3.82
C ASN A 18 5.22 13.51 2.57
N GLU A 19 5.73 13.84 1.39
CA GLU A 19 5.05 13.65 0.10
C GLU A 19 4.68 12.19 -0.18
N TYR A 20 5.51 11.24 0.22
CA TYR A 20 5.20 9.82 0.04
C TYR A 20 3.95 9.41 0.85
N ASP A 21 3.83 9.91 2.08
CA ASP A 21 2.64 9.67 2.92
C ASP A 21 1.39 10.33 2.30
N LEU A 22 1.52 11.55 1.73
CA LEU A 22 0.44 12.21 1.00
C LEU A 22 -0.01 11.38 -0.21
N GLN A 23 0.91 11.00 -1.09
CA GLN A 23 0.56 10.22 -2.29
C GLN A 23 -0.10 8.89 -1.94
N LYS A 24 0.37 8.27 -0.88
CA LYS A 24 -0.23 7.04 -0.34
C LYS A 24 -1.63 7.27 0.22
N ALA A 25 -1.83 8.35 0.95
CA ALA A 25 -3.14 8.76 1.47
C ALA A 25 -4.13 9.05 0.34
N LEU A 26 -3.71 9.77 -0.71
CA LEU A 26 -4.52 10.04 -1.91
C LEU A 26 -4.94 8.76 -2.65
N LEU A 27 -4.02 7.79 -2.80
CA LEU A 27 -4.35 6.50 -3.38
C LEU A 27 -5.38 5.74 -2.54
N LEU A 28 -5.22 5.78 -1.22
CA LEU A 28 -6.12 5.10 -0.28
C LEU A 28 -7.50 5.76 -0.25
N ASP A 29 -7.57 7.10 -0.26
CA ASP A 29 -8.81 7.88 -0.34
C ASP A 29 -9.66 7.46 -1.56
N ARG A 30 -9.04 7.39 -2.75
CA ARG A 30 -9.74 6.95 -3.97
C ARG A 30 -10.37 5.55 -3.82
N LYS A 31 -9.69 4.63 -3.14
CA LYS A 31 -10.19 3.27 -2.89
C LYS A 31 -11.30 3.28 -1.85
N LEU A 32 -11.13 4.02 -0.75
CA LEU A 32 -12.12 4.12 0.33
C LEU A 32 -13.43 4.73 -0.15
N ARG A 33 -13.42 5.72 -1.02
CA ARG A 33 -14.64 6.29 -1.64
C ARG A 33 -15.53 5.23 -2.31
N LEU A 34 -14.93 4.19 -2.88
CA LEU A 34 -15.68 3.10 -3.48
C LEU A 34 -16.18 2.12 -2.43
N LEU A 35 -15.34 1.77 -1.45
CA LEU A 35 -15.67 0.79 -0.42
C LEU A 35 -16.72 1.29 0.57
N VAL A 36 -16.73 2.59 0.89
CA VAL A 36 -17.75 3.21 1.76
C VAL A 36 -19.18 3.03 1.20
N LYS A 37 -19.32 2.91 -0.13
CA LYS A 37 -20.61 2.61 -0.76
C LYS A 37 -21.10 1.19 -0.47
N GLU A 38 -20.16 0.26 -0.24
CA GLU A 38 -20.43 -1.15 0.07
C GLU A 38 -20.48 -1.40 1.59
N ASP A 39 -19.68 -0.67 2.35
CA ASP A 39 -19.56 -0.77 3.81
C ASP A 39 -19.48 0.62 4.45
N SER A 40 -20.61 1.10 4.96
CA SER A 40 -20.72 2.43 5.59
C SER A 40 -19.91 2.58 6.87
N SER A 41 -19.47 1.48 7.50
CA SER A 41 -18.62 1.53 8.71
C SER A 41 -17.25 2.16 8.43
N LEU A 42 -16.81 2.16 7.16
CA LEU A 42 -15.54 2.76 6.72
C LEU A 42 -15.60 4.29 6.59
N LYS A 43 -16.80 4.90 6.73
CA LYS A 43 -16.96 6.35 6.53
C LYS A 43 -16.13 7.18 7.49
N ALA A 44 -16.12 6.86 8.77
CA ALA A 44 -15.34 7.60 9.77
C ALA A 44 -13.83 7.59 9.46
N ILE A 45 -13.32 6.45 9.00
CA ILE A 45 -11.92 6.30 8.60
C ILE A 45 -11.62 7.14 7.36
N HIS A 46 -12.53 7.12 6.37
CA HIS A 46 -12.42 7.93 5.16
C HIS A 46 -12.42 9.43 5.47
N ASP A 47 -13.36 9.90 6.30
CA ASP A 47 -13.46 11.32 6.69
C ASP A 47 -12.20 11.78 7.42
N LYS A 48 -11.63 10.94 8.29
CA LYS A 48 -10.36 11.23 8.95
C LYS A 48 -9.19 11.30 7.97
N LEU A 49 -9.09 10.34 7.04
CA LEU A 49 -8.05 10.33 6.01
C LEU A 49 -8.11 11.59 5.14
N PHE A 50 -9.31 11.96 4.72
CA PHE A 50 -9.55 13.15 3.93
C PHE A 50 -9.10 14.43 4.65
N LYS A 51 -9.36 14.52 5.96
CA LYS A 51 -8.89 15.64 6.78
C LYS A 51 -7.35 15.67 6.84
N LEU A 52 -6.68 14.55 7.05
CA LEU A 52 -5.21 14.49 7.04
C LEU A 52 -4.61 14.97 5.73
N ILE A 53 -5.23 14.63 4.60
CA ILE A 53 -4.82 15.11 3.26
C ILE A 53 -4.98 16.63 3.17
N GLN A 54 -6.16 17.17 3.53
CA GLN A 54 -6.41 18.59 3.48
C GLN A 54 -5.46 19.39 4.38
N ASP A 55 -5.20 18.91 5.60
CA ASP A 55 -4.28 19.55 6.53
C ASP A 55 -2.86 19.62 5.94
N TYR A 56 -2.36 18.51 5.34
CA TYR A 56 -1.05 18.48 4.70
C TYR A 56 -0.98 19.41 3.47
N GLU A 57 -1.98 19.36 2.59
CA GLU A 57 -2.03 20.22 1.39
C GLU A 57 -2.09 21.69 1.77
N SER A 58 -2.85 22.05 2.82
CA SER A 58 -2.94 23.43 3.28
C SER A 58 -1.63 23.94 3.88
N GLU A 59 -0.87 23.09 4.56
CA GLU A 59 0.42 23.45 5.16
C GLU A 59 1.54 23.57 4.12
N ASN A 60 1.57 22.70 3.11
CA ASN A 60 2.74 22.53 2.23
C ASN A 60 2.51 23.06 0.80
N TRP A 61 1.24 23.10 0.32
CA TRP A 61 0.93 23.39 -1.09
C TRP A 61 0.01 24.62 -1.29
N SER A 62 -0.42 25.29 -0.23
CA SER A 62 -1.37 26.42 -0.32
C SER A 62 -0.78 27.69 -0.94
N ASN A 63 0.54 27.89 -0.83
CA ASN A 63 1.21 29.07 -1.34
C ASN A 63 2.16 28.69 -2.49
N SER A 64 1.70 28.91 -3.72
CA SER A 64 2.46 28.57 -4.94
C SER A 64 3.80 29.30 -5.06
N GLU A 65 3.97 30.47 -4.42
CA GLU A 65 5.22 31.23 -4.47
C GLU A 65 6.30 30.65 -3.54
N SER A 66 5.91 29.81 -2.56
CA SER A 66 6.83 29.19 -1.62
C SER A 66 7.23 27.77 -1.98
N ILE A 67 6.66 27.21 -3.04
CA ILE A 67 6.98 25.84 -3.51
C ILE A 67 8.36 25.85 -4.14
N THR A 68 9.24 24.96 -3.62
CA THR A 68 10.62 24.81 -4.13
C THR A 68 10.74 23.72 -5.17
N ASP A 69 11.78 23.79 -6.01
CA ASP A 69 12.10 22.72 -6.97
C ASP A 69 12.38 21.38 -6.24
N GLU A 70 12.91 21.42 -5.02
CA GLU A 70 13.13 20.23 -4.18
C GLU A 70 11.83 19.56 -3.79
N GLN A 71 10.79 20.35 -3.40
CA GLN A 71 9.46 19.81 -3.10
C GLN A 71 8.82 19.17 -4.33
N PHE A 72 8.95 19.78 -5.51
CA PHE A 72 8.48 19.16 -6.75
C PHE A 72 9.16 17.83 -7.03
N LEU A 73 10.49 17.77 -6.92
CA LEU A 73 11.24 16.55 -7.14
C LEU A 73 10.88 15.46 -6.13
N GLU A 74 10.68 15.82 -4.86
CA GLU A 74 10.24 14.88 -3.83
C GLU A 74 8.84 14.31 -4.14
N SER A 75 7.92 15.15 -4.60
CA SER A 75 6.57 14.75 -5.02
C SER A 75 6.61 13.79 -6.21
N GLU A 76 7.40 14.09 -7.27
CA GLU A 76 7.55 13.21 -8.44
C GLU A 76 8.12 11.84 -8.06
N ILE A 77 9.14 11.82 -7.18
CA ILE A 77 9.70 10.56 -6.67
C ILE A 77 8.65 9.78 -5.88
N ALA A 78 7.91 10.45 -5.01
CA ALA A 78 6.85 9.83 -4.21
C ALA A 78 5.77 9.24 -5.11
N GLU A 79 5.31 9.97 -6.12
CA GLU A 79 4.32 9.50 -7.08
C GLU A 79 4.80 8.26 -7.85
N SER A 80 6.04 8.25 -8.33
CA SER A 80 6.61 7.11 -9.04
C SER A 80 6.67 5.85 -8.16
N LEU A 81 7.03 5.99 -6.89
CA LEU A 81 7.05 4.89 -5.92
C LEU A 81 5.65 4.32 -5.67
N ILE A 82 4.68 5.18 -5.49
CA ILE A 82 3.28 4.78 -5.27
C ILE A 82 2.68 4.12 -6.52
N GLU A 83 3.07 4.56 -7.71
CA GLU A 83 2.60 3.93 -8.95
C GLU A 83 3.02 2.46 -9.05
N VAL A 84 4.23 2.11 -8.66
CA VAL A 84 4.68 0.70 -8.62
C VAL A 84 3.87 -0.11 -7.60
N GLU A 85 3.61 0.44 -6.40
CA GLU A 85 2.74 -0.22 -5.42
C GLU A 85 1.33 -0.41 -5.98
N ARG A 86 0.78 0.61 -6.63
CA ARG A 86 -0.54 0.56 -7.25
C ARG A 86 -0.64 -0.54 -8.31
N GLN A 87 0.36 -0.62 -9.19
CA GLN A 87 0.41 -1.63 -10.24
C GLN A 87 0.49 -3.04 -9.66
N PHE A 88 1.33 -3.27 -8.65
CA PHE A 88 1.42 -4.55 -7.98
C PHE A 88 0.08 -4.98 -7.37
N VAL A 89 -0.58 -4.08 -6.62
CA VAL A 89 -1.88 -4.37 -5.99
C VAL A 89 -2.93 -4.69 -7.06
N GLN A 90 -2.94 -3.95 -8.17
CA GLN A 90 -3.86 -4.19 -9.27
C GLN A 90 -3.63 -5.56 -9.93
N GLN A 91 -2.38 -5.91 -10.23
CA GLN A 91 -2.02 -7.21 -10.80
C GLN A 91 -2.38 -8.37 -9.86
N ARG A 92 -2.11 -8.23 -8.56
CA ARG A 92 -2.49 -9.20 -7.53
C ARG A 92 -4.00 -9.41 -7.50
N LYS A 93 -4.77 -8.32 -7.47
CA LYS A 93 -6.24 -8.31 -7.51
C LYS A 93 -6.77 -9.07 -8.73
N GLU A 94 -6.27 -8.75 -9.92
CA GLU A 94 -6.67 -9.41 -11.17
C GLU A 94 -6.32 -10.89 -11.17
N THR A 95 -5.13 -11.24 -10.68
CA THR A 95 -4.69 -12.63 -10.57
C THR A 95 -5.59 -13.44 -9.64
N ILE A 96 -5.91 -12.90 -8.45
CA ILE A 96 -6.80 -13.56 -7.50
C ILE A 96 -8.20 -13.72 -8.12
N ARG A 97 -8.77 -12.67 -8.71
CA ARG A 97 -10.09 -12.73 -9.34
C ARG A 97 -10.17 -13.73 -10.50
N LYS A 98 -9.14 -13.75 -11.34
CA LYS A 98 -9.04 -14.72 -12.43
C LYS A 98 -9.03 -16.17 -11.91
N ARG A 99 -8.31 -16.42 -10.82
CA ARG A 99 -8.25 -17.75 -10.21
C ARG A 99 -9.54 -18.14 -9.51
N LEU A 100 -10.17 -17.24 -8.79
CA LEU A 100 -11.50 -17.49 -8.20
C LEU A 100 -12.50 -17.88 -9.29
N LYS A 101 -12.54 -17.12 -10.39
CA LYS A 101 -13.42 -17.44 -11.52
C LYS A 101 -13.11 -18.82 -12.14
N ALA A 102 -11.84 -19.19 -12.26
CA ALA A 102 -11.42 -20.48 -12.81
C ALA A 102 -11.81 -21.70 -11.94
N TYR A 103 -12.09 -21.47 -10.66
CA TYR A 103 -12.54 -22.48 -9.70
C TYR A 103 -14.02 -22.31 -9.33
N ASP A 104 -14.80 -21.53 -10.08
CA ASP A 104 -16.20 -21.18 -9.80
C ASP A 104 -16.44 -20.66 -8.37
N MET A 105 -15.43 -19.95 -7.82
CA MET A 105 -15.44 -19.40 -6.48
C MET A 105 -15.80 -17.91 -6.49
N THR A 106 -16.51 -17.50 -5.44
CA THR A 106 -16.81 -16.09 -5.14
C THR A 106 -15.84 -15.50 -4.11
N GLN A 107 -15.89 -14.19 -3.90
CA GLN A 107 -15.18 -13.55 -2.78
C GLN A 107 -15.68 -14.05 -1.40
N GLN A 108 -16.96 -14.45 -1.32
CA GLN A 108 -17.52 -15.05 -0.11
C GLN A 108 -16.85 -16.38 0.21
N ASP A 109 -16.63 -17.22 -0.80
CA ASP A 109 -15.95 -18.51 -0.64
C ASP A 109 -14.48 -18.31 -0.23
N LEU A 110 -13.81 -17.31 -0.81
CA LEU A 110 -12.46 -16.93 -0.35
C LEU A 110 -12.48 -16.49 1.11
N GLY A 111 -13.49 -15.71 1.52
CA GLY A 111 -13.69 -15.30 2.91
C GLY A 111 -13.81 -16.51 3.84
N THR A 112 -14.60 -17.49 3.47
CA THR A 112 -14.77 -18.74 4.22
C THR A 112 -13.43 -19.49 4.36
N LEU A 113 -12.64 -19.59 3.28
CA LEU A 113 -11.32 -20.24 3.31
C LEU A 113 -10.32 -19.50 4.22
N LEU A 114 -10.33 -18.18 4.23
CA LEU A 114 -9.43 -17.37 5.02
C LEU A 114 -9.90 -17.15 6.48
N GLY A 115 -11.17 -17.46 6.77
CA GLY A 115 -11.82 -17.15 8.05
C GLY A 115 -12.17 -15.66 8.19
N HIS A 116 -12.47 -14.99 7.08
CA HIS A 116 -12.77 -13.56 7.03
C HIS A 116 -14.19 -13.26 6.52
N LYS A 117 -14.75 -12.12 6.95
CA LYS A 117 -16.01 -11.61 6.39
C LYS A 117 -15.78 -11.13 4.95
N LYS A 118 -16.83 -11.19 4.11
CA LYS A 118 -16.78 -10.73 2.71
C LYS A 118 -16.31 -9.29 2.56
N SER A 119 -16.76 -8.37 3.42
CA SER A 119 -16.32 -6.97 3.41
C SER A 119 -14.81 -6.86 3.62
N TYR A 120 -14.25 -7.59 4.59
CA TYR A 120 -12.82 -7.59 4.84
C TYR A 120 -12.01 -8.22 3.70
N VAL A 121 -12.53 -9.26 3.05
CA VAL A 121 -11.91 -9.80 1.82
C VAL A 121 -11.89 -8.76 0.70
N SER A 122 -12.93 -7.95 0.58
CA SER A 122 -12.96 -6.83 -0.38
C SER A 122 -11.87 -5.80 -0.08
N GLU A 123 -11.67 -5.44 1.19
CA GLU A 123 -10.57 -4.57 1.61
C GLU A 123 -9.20 -5.16 1.22
N LEU A 124 -8.95 -6.43 1.53
CA LEU A 124 -7.70 -7.14 1.23
C LEU A 124 -7.40 -7.18 -0.27
N ILE A 125 -8.39 -7.55 -1.08
CA ILE A 125 -8.26 -7.63 -2.54
C ILE A 125 -8.02 -6.25 -3.15
N ASN A 126 -8.68 -5.21 -2.64
CA ASN A 126 -8.49 -3.84 -3.12
C ASN A 126 -7.22 -3.16 -2.56
N GLY A 127 -6.50 -3.82 -1.64
CA GLY A 127 -5.26 -3.32 -1.07
C GLY A 127 -5.46 -2.10 -0.17
N VAL A 128 -6.59 -2.02 0.52
CA VAL A 128 -6.86 -1.06 1.60
C VAL A 128 -6.46 -1.66 2.96
N SER A 129 -6.50 -3.00 3.06
CA SER A 129 -5.93 -3.78 4.16
C SER A 129 -4.92 -4.78 3.60
N GLN A 130 -3.99 -5.23 4.46
CA GLN A 130 -2.96 -6.19 4.07
C GLN A 130 -3.39 -7.62 4.33
N PHE A 131 -3.08 -8.51 3.39
CA PHE A 131 -3.14 -9.95 3.64
C PHE A 131 -2.11 -10.34 4.72
N SER A 132 -2.51 -11.14 5.68
CA SER A 132 -1.55 -11.79 6.56
C SER A 132 -0.71 -12.81 5.79
N LEU A 133 0.46 -13.17 6.34
CA LEU A 133 1.28 -14.25 5.77
C LEU A 133 0.49 -15.55 5.65
N LYS A 134 -0.34 -15.86 6.64
CA LYS A 134 -1.23 -17.03 6.63
C LYS A 134 -2.19 -16.99 5.45
N ASP A 135 -2.83 -15.84 5.19
CA ASP A 135 -3.75 -15.67 4.07
C ASP A 135 -3.04 -15.90 2.73
N LEU A 136 -1.84 -15.31 2.57
CA LEU A 136 -1.05 -15.47 1.34
C LEU A 136 -0.64 -16.93 1.09
N VAL A 137 -0.30 -17.67 2.15
CA VAL A 137 0.02 -19.10 2.05
C VAL A 137 -1.21 -19.91 1.65
N ILE A 138 -2.40 -19.62 2.23
CA ILE A 138 -3.65 -20.29 1.86
C ILE A 138 -3.97 -20.00 0.38
N ILE A 139 -3.92 -18.74 -0.03
CA ILE A 139 -4.19 -18.32 -1.42
C ILE A 139 -3.23 -19.01 -2.38
N HIS A 140 -1.92 -19.02 -2.08
CA HIS A 140 -0.91 -19.70 -2.87
C HIS A 140 -1.24 -21.19 -3.06
N ARG A 141 -1.55 -21.87 -1.97
CA ARG A 141 -1.80 -23.34 -1.97
C ARG A 141 -3.10 -23.70 -2.66
N VAL A 142 -4.20 -23.00 -2.33
CA VAL A 142 -5.55 -23.33 -2.81
C VAL A 142 -5.78 -22.85 -4.23
N LEU A 143 -5.43 -21.59 -4.53
CA LEU A 143 -5.66 -21.00 -5.84
C LEU A 143 -4.50 -21.24 -6.83
N ARG A 144 -3.43 -21.91 -6.40
CA ARG A 144 -2.26 -22.19 -7.25
C ARG A 144 -1.68 -20.91 -7.88
N ILE A 145 -1.53 -19.86 -7.08
CA ILE A 145 -0.92 -18.60 -7.48
C ILE A 145 0.52 -18.55 -6.95
N ASP A 146 1.49 -18.21 -7.80
CA ASP A 146 2.87 -18.06 -7.36
C ASP A 146 3.02 -16.97 -6.31
N LEU A 147 3.88 -17.19 -5.30
CA LEU A 147 4.12 -16.23 -4.23
C LEU A 147 4.65 -14.89 -4.76
N SER A 148 5.45 -14.89 -5.83
CA SER A 148 5.93 -13.67 -6.48
C SER A 148 4.82 -12.75 -7.01
N LYS A 149 3.61 -13.29 -7.25
CA LYS A 149 2.42 -12.52 -7.63
C LYS A 149 1.56 -12.09 -6.44
N LEU A 150 1.86 -12.61 -5.25
CA LEU A 150 1.13 -12.33 -4.02
C LEU A 150 1.90 -11.43 -3.07
N ILE A 151 3.24 -11.55 -3.04
CA ILE A 151 4.14 -10.81 -2.16
C ILE A 151 4.93 -9.81 -2.99
N PRO A 152 4.91 -8.51 -2.64
CA PRO A 152 5.73 -7.53 -3.33
C PRO A 152 7.23 -7.83 -3.13
N THR A 153 8.00 -7.69 -4.19
CA THR A 153 9.47 -7.86 -4.16
C THR A 153 10.21 -6.53 -3.99
N TYR A 154 9.50 -5.41 -4.05
CA TYR A 154 10.05 -4.08 -3.76
C TYR A 154 10.04 -3.81 -2.26
N LEU A 155 10.99 -2.99 -1.81
CA LEU A 155 11.00 -2.45 -0.46
C LEU A 155 10.33 -1.08 -0.45
N GLN A 156 9.56 -0.81 0.58
CA GLN A 156 9.03 0.53 0.83
C GLN A 156 10.18 1.52 1.08
N ASN A 157 9.98 2.78 0.71
CA ASN A 157 11.04 3.78 0.73
C ASN A 157 11.77 3.87 2.07
N ASP A 158 11.04 3.94 3.17
CA ASP A 158 11.60 4.01 4.53
C ASP A 158 12.45 2.78 4.88
N THR A 159 11.95 1.60 4.51
CA THR A 159 12.66 0.34 4.74
C THR A 159 13.92 0.28 3.90
N ARG A 160 13.84 0.72 2.65
CA ARG A 160 14.97 0.81 1.72
C ARG A 160 16.08 1.69 2.27
N GLU A 161 15.75 2.92 2.69
CA GLU A 161 16.71 3.86 3.25
C GLU A 161 17.31 3.35 4.60
N LYS A 162 16.49 2.76 5.45
CA LYS A 162 16.96 2.11 6.69
C LYS A 162 17.96 0.97 6.40
N VAL A 163 17.63 0.09 5.45
CA VAL A 163 18.50 -1.02 5.04
C VAL A 163 19.82 -0.48 4.47
N LYS A 164 19.75 0.49 3.55
CA LYS A 164 20.93 1.13 2.96
C LYS A 164 21.86 1.74 4.02
N ASN A 165 21.30 2.55 4.92
CA ASN A 165 22.03 3.17 6.00
C ASN A 165 22.63 2.14 6.97
N SER A 166 21.90 1.07 7.26
CA SER A 166 22.40 -0.02 8.12
C SER A 166 23.57 -0.77 7.48
N ILE A 167 23.51 -1.04 6.17
CA ILE A 167 24.61 -1.70 5.44
C ILE A 167 25.86 -0.84 5.43
N ILE A 168 25.72 0.48 5.22
CA ILE A 168 26.83 1.42 5.29
C ILE A 168 27.46 1.40 6.68
N LYS A 169 26.64 1.47 7.75
CA LYS A 169 27.12 1.44 9.14
C LYS A 169 27.83 0.13 9.51
N MET A 170 27.32 -1.00 9.02
CA MET A 170 27.91 -2.32 9.30
C MET A 170 29.29 -2.51 8.67
N ASN A 171 29.64 -1.73 7.65
CA ASN A 171 30.91 -1.78 6.93
C ASN A 171 31.38 -3.22 6.61
N LYS A 172 30.48 -4.06 6.06
CA LYS A 172 30.78 -5.46 5.72
C LYS A 172 31.10 -5.57 4.23
N PRO A 173 32.38 -5.71 3.84
CA PRO A 173 32.80 -5.65 2.43
C PRO A 173 32.23 -6.77 1.55
N LYS A 174 31.78 -7.87 2.15
CA LYS A 174 31.13 -8.98 1.43
C LYS A 174 29.64 -8.72 1.17
N LEU A 175 29.02 -7.81 1.94
CA LEU A 175 27.61 -7.46 1.77
C LEU A 175 27.53 -6.28 0.79
N LYS A 176 27.43 -6.59 -0.50
CA LYS A 176 27.29 -5.60 -1.56
C LYS A 176 25.85 -5.63 -2.07
N LEU A 177 25.14 -4.53 -1.92
CA LEU A 177 23.90 -4.31 -2.64
C LEU A 177 24.22 -3.88 -4.07
N ARG A 178 23.57 -4.53 -5.04
CA ARG A 178 23.54 -4.03 -6.42
C ARG A 178 22.63 -2.80 -6.46
N LYS A 179 22.84 -1.92 -7.42
CA LYS A 179 21.93 -0.78 -7.64
C LYS A 179 20.47 -1.23 -7.81
N THR A 180 20.26 -2.41 -8.38
CA THR A 180 18.95 -3.03 -8.62
C THR A 180 18.30 -3.67 -7.39
N ASP A 181 19.04 -3.99 -6.34
CA ASP A 181 18.49 -4.71 -5.17
C ASP A 181 17.59 -3.82 -4.29
N LEU A 182 17.72 -2.52 -4.42
CA LEU A 182 16.94 -1.52 -3.67
C LEU A 182 16.15 -0.57 -4.59
N VAL A 183 16.20 -0.78 -5.90
CA VAL A 183 15.46 0.02 -6.88
C VAL A 183 14.19 -0.73 -7.25
N ILE A 184 13.10 0.01 -7.32
CA ILE A 184 11.84 -0.43 -7.88
C ILE A 184 12.05 -0.57 -9.38
N SER A 185 12.00 -1.78 -9.91
CA SER A 185 12.03 -2.07 -11.35
C SER A 185 10.61 -2.12 -11.90
#